data_eb1f482b364427e30c6f55de3b13cbf5
#
_entry.id   eb1f482b364427e30c6f55de3b13cbf5
#
_cell.length_a   1.000
_cell.length_b   1.000
_cell.length_c   1.000
_cell.angle_alpha   90.00
_cell.angle_beta   90.00
_cell.angle_gamma   90.00
#
_symmetry.space_group_name_H-M   'P 1'
#
loop_
_entity.id
_entity.type
_entity.pdbx_description
1 polymer ?
#
loop_
_entity_poly.entity_id
_entity_poly.type
_entity_poly.pdbx_seq_one_letter_code
_entity_poly.pdbx_strand_id
1 'polypeptide(L)'
;IEHINFAKEMQVPHPVQVENGDIVKLYPGEKPEVYDKAPSGRLYLDGSVSVDPDSQSIKDRKNLSSNGYLEVTIMITPKGNIHNDPVLSFRGLPIEDKDEFTYGLVEEIEIISRTFKVGSKQQEHNLIDALKIACRKFSKERTGKKPFTNINLVRI
;
A
#
# COMPACT_ATOMS: atom_id res chain seq x y z
N ILE A 1 -12.94 -8.55 25.55
CA ILE A 1 -12.69 -7.93 26.88
C ILE A 1 -13.99 -7.40 27.46
N GLU A 2 -14.80 -6.60 26.76
CA GLU A 2 -16.05 -6.02 27.24
C GLU A 2 -17.07 -7.10 27.67
N HIS A 3 -17.27 -8.15 26.88
CA HIS A 3 -18.19 -9.24 27.21
C HIS A 3 -17.83 -9.98 28.50
N ILE A 4 -16.54 -10.17 28.78
CA ILE A 4 -16.08 -10.78 30.03
C ILE A 4 -16.41 -9.88 31.24
N ASN A 5 -16.19 -8.58 31.11
CA ASN A 5 -16.48 -7.63 32.17
C ASN A 5 -18.00 -7.59 32.43
N PHE A 6 -18.80 -7.54 31.38
CA PHE A 6 -20.25 -7.60 31.50
C PHE A 6 -20.75 -8.91 32.15
N ALA A 7 -20.15 -10.05 31.73
CA ALA A 7 -20.50 -11.33 32.36
C ALA A 7 -20.19 -11.35 33.88
N LYS A 8 -19.06 -10.73 34.29
CA LYS A 8 -18.74 -10.59 35.73
C LYS A 8 -19.70 -9.67 36.46
N GLU A 9 -20.10 -8.56 35.86
CA GLU A 9 -21.12 -7.65 36.43
C GLU A 9 -22.46 -8.35 36.60
N MET A 10 -22.83 -9.20 35.65
CA MET A 10 -24.06 -10.02 35.72
C MET A 10 -23.90 -11.26 36.59
N GLN A 11 -22.79 -11.39 37.32
CA GLN A 11 -22.52 -12.50 38.25
C GLN A 11 -22.54 -13.89 37.58
N VAL A 12 -22.20 -13.95 36.29
CA VAL A 12 -22.04 -15.25 35.59
C VAL A 12 -20.86 -16.02 36.22
N PRO A 13 -21.08 -17.24 36.72
CA PRO A 13 -20.00 -18.00 37.33
C PRO A 13 -18.97 -18.43 36.25
N HIS A 14 -17.70 -18.19 36.55
CA HIS A 14 -16.55 -18.65 35.77
C HIS A 14 -16.57 -18.23 34.27
N PRO A 15 -16.69 -16.94 33.96
CA PRO A 15 -16.61 -16.51 32.58
C PRO A 15 -15.17 -16.71 32.03
N VAL A 16 -15.06 -17.31 30.87
CA VAL A 16 -13.78 -17.57 30.18
C VAL A 16 -13.73 -16.75 28.89
N GLN A 17 -12.64 -16.02 28.71
CA GLN A 17 -12.36 -15.35 27.44
C GLN A 17 -11.74 -16.34 26.47
N VAL A 18 -12.28 -16.42 25.26
CA VAL A 18 -11.82 -17.30 24.21
C VAL A 18 -11.55 -16.50 22.93
N GLU A 19 -10.63 -16.98 22.12
CA GLU A 19 -10.29 -16.46 20.81
C GLU A 19 -10.60 -17.50 19.73
N ASN A 20 -10.58 -17.09 18.46
CA ASN A 20 -10.72 -18.04 17.36
C ASN A 20 -9.60 -19.08 17.41
N GLY A 21 -10.00 -20.35 17.33
CA GLY A 21 -9.05 -21.48 17.43
C GLY A 21 -8.93 -22.06 18.83
N ASP A 22 -9.36 -21.38 19.89
CA ASP A 22 -9.32 -21.95 21.23
C ASP A 22 -10.28 -23.14 21.34
N ILE A 23 -9.78 -24.25 21.87
CA ILE A 23 -10.56 -25.43 22.23
C ILE A 23 -10.86 -25.36 23.72
N VAL A 24 -12.13 -25.22 24.03
CA VAL A 24 -12.59 -25.05 25.42
C VAL A 24 -13.15 -26.36 25.94
N LYS A 25 -12.71 -26.75 27.12
CA LYS A 25 -13.19 -27.90 27.85
C LYS A 25 -14.33 -27.51 28.79
N LEU A 26 -15.47 -28.13 28.61
CA LEU A 26 -16.66 -27.90 29.43
C LEU A 26 -17.11 -29.22 30.03
N TYR A 27 -17.02 -29.34 31.37
CA TYR A 27 -17.58 -30.49 32.10
C TYR A 27 -18.61 -30.03 33.12
N PRO A 28 -19.65 -30.82 33.35
CA PRO A 28 -20.62 -30.55 34.43
C PRO A 28 -19.93 -30.47 35.79
N GLY A 29 -20.08 -29.35 36.48
CA GLY A 29 -19.50 -29.13 37.80
C GLY A 29 -18.06 -28.66 37.84
N GLU A 30 -17.38 -28.53 36.68
CA GLU A 30 -16.04 -28.00 36.58
C GLU A 30 -16.03 -26.59 35.97
N LYS A 31 -14.89 -25.86 36.16
CA LYS A 31 -14.71 -24.55 35.54
C LYS A 31 -14.33 -24.75 34.09
N PRO A 32 -14.89 -23.94 33.17
CA PRO A 32 -14.44 -23.90 31.78
C PRO A 32 -12.95 -23.52 31.70
N GLU A 33 -12.20 -24.22 30.87
CA GLU A 33 -10.77 -23.92 30.64
C GLU A 33 -10.43 -24.00 29.14
N VAL A 34 -9.51 -23.13 28.70
CA VAL A 34 -8.92 -23.26 27.37
C VAL A 34 -7.91 -24.40 27.45
N TYR A 35 -8.20 -25.50 26.76
CA TYR A 35 -7.44 -26.75 26.82
C TYR A 35 -6.36 -26.85 25.74
N ASP A 36 -6.68 -26.38 24.52
CA ASP A 36 -5.81 -26.52 23.36
C ASP A 36 -6.13 -25.45 22.32
N LYS A 37 -5.32 -25.35 21.26
CA LYS A 37 -5.55 -24.44 20.13
C LYS A 37 -5.52 -25.20 18.80
N ALA A 38 -6.61 -25.04 18.03
CA ALA A 38 -6.63 -25.44 16.64
C ALA A 38 -6.06 -24.30 15.74
N PRO A 39 -5.43 -24.63 14.61
CA PRO A 39 -5.06 -23.62 13.63
C PRO A 39 -6.30 -22.78 13.24
N SER A 40 -6.19 -21.47 13.42
CA SER A 40 -7.26 -20.54 13.07
C SER A 40 -6.69 -19.37 12.25
N GLY A 41 -7.52 -18.77 11.41
CA GLY A 41 -7.09 -17.66 10.60
C GLY A 41 -8.11 -17.35 9.52
N ARG A 42 -7.78 -16.36 8.70
CA ARG A 42 -8.54 -16.00 7.50
C ARG A 42 -7.67 -16.24 6.28
N LEU A 43 -8.24 -16.89 5.29
CA LEU A 43 -7.67 -16.94 3.95
C LEU A 43 -8.59 -16.18 3.02
N TYR A 44 -8.02 -15.40 2.12
CA TYR A 44 -8.77 -14.77 1.04
C TYR A 44 -8.71 -15.66 -0.20
N LEU A 45 -9.84 -15.83 -0.87
CA LEU A 45 -9.86 -16.42 -2.19
C LEU A 45 -9.57 -15.33 -3.22
N ASP A 46 -8.45 -15.43 -3.89
CA ASP A 46 -8.00 -14.47 -4.90
C ASP A 46 -8.00 -15.18 -6.28
N GLY A 47 -9.09 -14.99 -7.03
CA GLY A 47 -9.34 -15.80 -8.21
C GLY A 47 -9.53 -17.27 -7.81
N SER A 48 -8.60 -18.13 -8.22
CA SER A 48 -8.58 -19.57 -7.88
C SER A 48 -7.56 -19.92 -6.79
N VAL A 49 -6.90 -18.96 -6.18
CA VAL A 49 -5.81 -19.19 -5.21
C VAL A 49 -6.21 -18.67 -3.83
N SER A 50 -6.00 -19.51 -2.81
CA SER A 50 -6.10 -19.06 -1.42
C SER A 50 -4.83 -18.32 -1.02
N VAL A 51 -4.98 -17.11 -0.52
CA VAL A 51 -3.87 -16.23 -0.13
C VAL A 51 -4.05 -15.74 1.31
N ASP A 52 -2.92 -15.56 1.99
CA ASP A 52 -2.90 -14.95 3.32
C ASP A 52 -3.36 -13.49 3.25
N PRO A 53 -4.12 -13.00 4.25
CA PRO A 53 -4.51 -11.59 4.36
C PRO A 53 -3.33 -10.61 4.31
N ASP A 54 -2.16 -11.06 4.74
CA ASP A 54 -0.92 -10.29 4.76
C ASP A 54 -0.04 -10.48 3.52
N SER A 55 -0.53 -11.24 2.52
CA SER A 55 0.18 -11.42 1.25
C SER A 55 0.39 -10.08 0.52
N GLN A 56 1.47 -10.02 -0.27
CA GLN A 56 1.83 -8.82 -1.00
C GLN A 56 0.71 -8.36 -1.95
N SER A 57 0.06 -9.29 -2.63
CA SER A 57 -1.05 -8.98 -3.55
C SER A 57 -2.23 -8.27 -2.86
N ILE A 58 -2.57 -8.69 -1.64
CA ILE A 58 -3.63 -8.06 -0.85
C ILE A 58 -3.19 -6.69 -0.34
N LYS A 59 -1.94 -6.55 0.12
CA LYS A 59 -1.36 -5.26 0.54
C LYS A 59 -1.35 -4.25 -0.61
N ASP A 60 -0.92 -4.67 -1.79
CA ASP A 60 -0.88 -3.81 -2.98
C ASP A 60 -2.27 -3.33 -3.38
N ARG A 61 -3.27 -4.21 -3.41
CA ARG A 61 -4.65 -3.82 -3.70
C ARG A 61 -5.23 -2.85 -2.69
N LYS A 62 -5.01 -3.08 -1.40
CA LYS A 62 -5.43 -2.14 -0.35
C LYS A 62 -4.78 -0.78 -0.56
N ASN A 63 -3.49 -0.76 -0.87
CA ASN A 63 -2.75 0.46 -1.12
C ASN A 63 -3.24 1.20 -2.37
N LEU A 64 -3.42 0.49 -3.49
CA LEU A 64 -3.97 1.04 -4.73
C LEU A 64 -5.39 1.60 -4.51
N SER A 65 -6.25 0.87 -3.83
CA SER A 65 -7.62 1.31 -3.52
C SER A 65 -7.65 2.58 -2.65
N SER A 66 -6.77 2.66 -1.66
CA SER A 66 -6.76 3.77 -0.69
C SER A 66 -6.05 5.02 -1.21
N ASN A 67 -4.95 4.85 -1.95
CA ASN A 67 -4.04 5.92 -2.33
C ASN A 67 -4.02 6.25 -3.82
N GLY A 68 -4.56 5.37 -4.67
CA GLY A 68 -4.48 5.51 -6.11
C GLY A 68 -3.12 5.11 -6.68
N TYR A 69 -2.97 5.31 -7.98
CA TYR A 69 -1.81 4.91 -8.78
C TYR A 69 -1.32 6.08 -9.64
N LEU A 70 -0.02 6.22 -9.75
CA LEU A 70 0.67 7.16 -10.64
C LEU A 70 1.80 6.43 -11.36
N GLU A 71 1.83 6.51 -12.67
CA GLU A 71 2.90 6.03 -13.52
C GLU A 71 3.50 7.19 -14.32
N VAL A 72 4.82 7.23 -14.33
CA VAL A 72 5.60 8.21 -15.06
C VAL A 72 6.59 7.47 -15.97
N THR A 73 6.54 7.72 -17.26
CA THR A 73 7.51 7.19 -18.22
C THR A 73 8.34 8.34 -18.78
N ILE A 74 9.65 8.24 -18.63
CA ILE A 74 10.61 9.24 -19.10
C ILE A 74 11.51 8.59 -20.15
N MET A 75 11.60 9.21 -21.30
CA MET A 75 12.53 8.80 -22.34
C MET A 75 13.88 9.50 -22.15
N ILE A 76 14.95 8.72 -22.20
CA ILE A 76 16.32 9.22 -22.06
C ILE A 76 17.18 8.85 -23.28
N THR A 77 17.95 9.79 -23.75
CA THR A 77 18.91 9.57 -24.85
C THR A 77 20.08 8.68 -24.38
N PRO A 78 20.86 8.09 -25.28
CA PRO A 78 22.09 7.36 -24.92
C PRO A 78 23.09 8.18 -24.09
N LYS A 79 23.04 9.51 -24.22
CA LYS A 79 23.86 10.44 -23.43
C LYS A 79 23.26 10.75 -22.03
N GLY A 80 22.10 10.16 -21.67
CA GLY A 80 21.46 10.34 -20.38
C GLY A 80 20.67 11.64 -20.23
N ASN A 81 20.37 12.34 -21.33
CA ASN A 81 19.49 13.51 -21.30
C ASN A 81 18.02 13.09 -21.51
N ILE A 82 17.10 13.80 -20.88
CA ILE A 82 15.67 13.61 -21.12
C ILE A 82 15.35 14.03 -22.55
N HIS A 83 14.52 13.20 -23.20
CA HIS A 83 14.02 13.42 -24.54
C HIS A 83 12.50 13.52 -24.46
N ASN A 84 11.91 14.58 -24.82
CA ASN A 84 10.47 14.88 -24.71
C ASN A 84 9.90 14.96 -23.27
N ASP A 85 8.67 15.42 -23.17
CA ASP A 85 7.93 15.50 -21.93
C ASP A 85 7.62 14.10 -21.37
N PRO A 86 7.56 13.95 -20.05
CA PRO A 86 7.19 12.69 -19.42
C PRO A 86 5.77 12.27 -19.79
N VAL A 87 5.58 10.99 -20.07
CA VAL A 87 4.22 10.41 -20.22
C VAL A 87 3.67 10.04 -18.87
N LEU A 88 2.50 10.57 -18.53
CA LEU A 88 1.85 10.38 -17.23
C LEU A 88 0.58 9.54 -17.36
N SER A 89 0.39 8.61 -16.43
CA SER A 89 -0.88 7.89 -16.25
C SER A 89 -1.20 7.82 -14.77
N PHE A 90 -2.42 8.19 -14.39
CA PHE A 90 -2.86 8.13 -13.00
C PHE A 90 -4.30 7.63 -12.88
N ARG A 91 -4.60 6.95 -11.76
CA ARG A 91 -5.91 6.38 -11.44
C ARG A 91 -6.21 6.51 -9.95
N GLY A 92 -7.46 6.75 -9.61
CA GLY A 92 -7.94 6.75 -8.23
C GLY A 92 -7.44 7.93 -7.38
N LEU A 93 -6.97 9.02 -8.00
CA LEU A 93 -6.63 10.27 -7.34
C LEU A 93 -7.79 11.26 -7.44
N PRO A 94 -8.17 11.96 -6.35
CA PRO A 94 -9.20 13.00 -6.38
C PRO A 94 -8.62 14.32 -6.93
N ILE A 95 -8.45 14.38 -8.25
CA ILE A 95 -7.89 15.52 -8.95
C ILE A 95 -9.05 16.38 -9.47
N GLU A 96 -9.11 17.64 -9.07
CA GLU A 96 -10.13 18.60 -9.47
C GLU A 96 -9.87 19.10 -10.91
N ASP A 97 -8.66 19.58 -11.18
CA ASP A 97 -8.21 20.00 -12.50
C ASP A 97 -7.06 19.08 -12.98
N LYS A 98 -7.33 18.28 -14.01
CA LYS A 98 -6.35 17.32 -14.55
C LYS A 98 -5.23 18.00 -15.31
N ASP A 99 -5.53 19.09 -16.00
CA ASP A 99 -4.54 19.78 -16.84
C ASP A 99 -3.56 20.54 -15.94
N GLU A 100 -4.05 21.24 -14.91
CA GLU A 100 -3.22 21.91 -13.91
C GLU A 100 -2.35 20.89 -13.16
N PHE A 101 -2.94 19.75 -12.74
CA PHE A 101 -2.19 18.69 -12.05
C PHE A 101 -1.09 18.10 -12.95
N THR A 102 -1.42 17.82 -14.20
CA THR A 102 -0.48 17.25 -15.18
C THR A 102 0.67 18.21 -15.43
N TYR A 103 0.37 19.48 -15.71
CA TYR A 103 1.37 20.50 -15.96
C TYR A 103 2.32 20.68 -14.77
N GLY A 104 1.78 20.86 -13.57
CA GLY A 104 2.60 21.02 -12.37
C GLY A 104 3.45 19.78 -12.03
N LEU A 105 2.93 18.58 -12.32
CA LEU A 105 3.71 17.36 -12.11
C LEU A 105 4.85 17.21 -13.14
N VAL A 106 4.63 17.61 -14.39
CA VAL A 106 5.68 17.65 -15.43
C VAL A 106 6.79 18.62 -15.03
N GLU A 107 6.44 19.84 -14.58
CA GLU A 107 7.44 20.81 -14.09
C GLU A 107 8.30 20.24 -12.94
N GLU A 108 7.65 19.60 -11.95
CA GLU A 108 8.38 18.99 -10.83
C GLU A 108 9.33 17.90 -11.29
N ILE A 109 8.89 17.04 -12.22
CA ILE A 109 9.72 15.99 -12.81
C ILE A 109 10.92 16.59 -13.56
N GLU A 110 10.72 17.65 -14.34
CA GLU A 110 11.80 18.30 -15.07
C GLU A 110 12.83 18.94 -14.14
N ILE A 111 12.38 19.65 -13.10
CA ILE A 111 13.27 20.28 -12.10
C ILE A 111 14.18 19.23 -11.47
N ILE A 112 13.61 18.12 -11.00
CA ILE A 112 14.37 17.03 -10.39
C ILE A 112 15.32 16.41 -11.41
N SER A 113 14.83 16.11 -12.60
CA SER A 113 15.62 15.44 -13.64
C SER A 113 16.84 16.23 -14.09
N ARG A 114 16.76 17.57 -14.12
CA ARG A 114 17.91 18.44 -14.45
C ARG A 114 19.05 18.35 -13.41
N THR A 115 18.77 17.89 -12.20
CA THR A 115 19.79 17.74 -11.14
C THR A 115 20.57 16.43 -11.24
N PHE A 116 20.13 15.50 -12.12
CA PHE A 116 20.76 14.20 -12.30
C PHE A 116 21.43 14.07 -13.68
N LYS A 117 22.64 13.46 -13.69
CA LYS A 117 23.26 12.97 -14.91
C LYS A 117 23.09 11.46 -14.97
N VAL A 118 22.47 10.96 -16.04
CA VAL A 118 22.12 9.53 -16.16
C VAL A 118 23.13 8.84 -17.09
N GLY A 119 24.25 8.38 -16.52
CA GLY A 119 25.31 7.67 -17.26
C GLY A 119 25.55 6.24 -16.77
N SER A 120 25.00 5.85 -15.63
CA SER A 120 25.16 4.51 -15.07
C SER A 120 23.86 3.99 -14.46
N LYS A 121 23.75 2.67 -14.27
CA LYS A 121 22.58 2.04 -13.62
C LYS A 121 22.33 2.59 -12.21
N GLN A 122 23.38 2.91 -11.46
CA GLN A 122 23.24 3.50 -10.14
C GLN A 122 22.62 4.90 -10.20
N GLN A 123 23.03 5.71 -11.18
CA GLN A 123 22.46 7.05 -11.37
C GLN A 123 21.00 6.99 -11.83
N GLU A 124 20.65 6.01 -12.67
CA GLU A 124 19.25 5.73 -13.03
C GLU A 124 18.41 5.40 -11.79
N HIS A 125 18.91 4.53 -10.93
CA HIS A 125 18.21 4.15 -9.70
C HIS A 125 18.00 5.35 -8.78
N ASN A 126 19.04 6.15 -8.58
CA ASN A 126 18.97 7.37 -7.78
C ASN A 126 17.94 8.37 -8.34
N LEU A 127 17.90 8.55 -9.66
CA LEU A 127 16.88 9.39 -10.30
C LEU A 127 15.48 8.85 -10.11
N ILE A 128 15.27 7.54 -10.30
CA ILE A 128 13.97 6.88 -10.07
C ILE A 128 13.48 7.12 -8.64
N ASP A 129 14.33 6.95 -7.65
CA ASP A 129 13.96 7.13 -6.24
C ASP A 129 13.65 8.60 -5.92
N ALA A 130 14.44 9.54 -6.43
CA ALA A 130 14.18 10.96 -6.28
C ALA A 130 12.84 11.37 -6.91
N LEU A 131 12.56 10.89 -8.11
CA LEU A 131 11.28 11.14 -8.80
C LEU A 131 10.10 10.51 -8.08
N LYS A 132 10.21 9.28 -7.57
CA LYS A 132 9.16 8.65 -6.75
C LYS A 132 8.81 9.50 -5.53
N ILE A 133 9.83 10.03 -4.85
CA ILE A 133 9.64 10.88 -3.67
C ILE A 133 8.93 12.19 -4.06
N ALA A 134 9.41 12.87 -5.09
CA ALA A 134 8.87 14.14 -5.56
C ALA A 134 7.43 14.00 -6.05
N CYS A 135 7.16 13.04 -6.93
CA CYS A 135 5.81 12.78 -7.44
C CYS A 135 4.80 12.44 -6.34
N ARG A 136 5.20 11.64 -5.33
CA ARG A 136 4.36 11.33 -4.18
C ARG A 136 4.11 12.52 -3.27
N LYS A 137 5.12 13.38 -3.10
CA LYS A 137 5.01 14.62 -2.33
C LYS A 137 4.05 15.59 -3.04
N PHE A 138 4.27 15.87 -4.32
CA PHE A 138 3.41 16.70 -5.14
C PHE A 138 1.95 16.22 -5.12
N SER A 139 1.74 14.92 -5.38
CA SER A 139 0.39 14.34 -5.35
C SER A 139 -0.28 14.51 -3.98
N LYS A 140 0.47 14.32 -2.89
CA LYS A 140 -0.06 14.51 -1.54
C LYS A 140 -0.49 15.95 -1.27
N GLU A 141 0.29 16.92 -1.71
CA GLU A 141 0.00 18.36 -1.52
C GLU A 141 -1.26 18.77 -2.29
N ARG A 142 -1.48 18.22 -3.48
CA ARG A 142 -2.61 18.54 -4.36
C ARG A 142 -3.88 17.72 -4.10
N THR A 143 -3.75 16.47 -3.66
CA THR A 143 -4.88 15.53 -3.57
C THR A 143 -5.10 14.93 -2.18
N GLY A 144 -4.19 15.19 -1.23
CA GLY A 144 -4.18 14.54 0.08
C GLY A 144 -3.73 13.06 0.04
N LYS A 145 -3.49 12.48 -1.14
CA LYS A 145 -3.14 11.06 -1.33
C LYS A 145 -1.68 10.87 -1.73
N LYS A 146 -1.09 9.78 -1.23
CA LYS A 146 0.26 9.33 -1.66
C LYS A 146 0.12 8.13 -2.59
N PRO A 147 0.03 8.30 -3.91
CA PRO A 147 -0.21 7.19 -4.83
C PRO A 147 0.89 6.14 -4.78
N PHE A 148 0.52 4.91 -5.11
CA PHE A 148 1.49 3.92 -5.52
C PHE A 148 2.14 4.43 -6.82
N THR A 149 3.45 4.73 -6.78
CA THR A 149 4.13 5.45 -7.86
C THR A 149 5.15 4.55 -8.54
N ASN A 150 5.01 4.40 -9.85
CA ASN A 150 5.96 3.72 -10.72
C ASN A 150 6.66 4.72 -11.65
N ILE A 151 7.98 4.62 -11.75
CA ILE A 151 8.80 5.44 -12.66
C ILE A 151 9.52 4.51 -13.63
N ASN A 152 9.27 4.70 -14.91
CA ASN A 152 9.91 3.97 -15.99
C ASN A 152 10.89 4.89 -16.72
N LEU A 153 12.15 4.48 -16.81
CA LEU A 153 13.13 5.12 -17.68
C LEU A 153 13.34 4.26 -18.94
N VAL A 154 13.07 4.83 -20.11
CA VAL A 154 13.19 4.16 -21.39
C VAL A 154 14.33 4.81 -22.17
N ARG A 155 15.36 4.04 -22.55
CA ARG A 155 16.44 4.50 -23.42
C ARG A 155 16.03 4.38 -24.89
N ILE A 156 16.25 5.44 -25.65
CA ILE A 156 15.93 5.53 -27.07
C ILE A 156 17.20 5.71 -27.88
#